data_634d7271ce838ac2df879899a8a58b62
#
_entry.id   634d7271ce838ac2df879899a8a58b62
#
_cell.length_a   1.000
_cell.length_b   1.000
_cell.length_c   1.000
_cell.angle_alpha   90.00
_cell.angle_beta   90.00
_cell.angle_gamma   90.00
#
_symmetry.space_group_name_H-M   'P 1'
#
loop_
_entity.id
_entity.type
_entity.pdbx_description
1 polymer ?
#
loop_
_entity_poly.entity_id
_entity_poly.type
_entity_poly.pdbx_seq_one_letter_code
_entity_poly.pdbx_strand_id
1 'polypeptide(L)'
;MNVPEGYFIGIDENGFMWIRNEQDDKSMAFMIYELPYKDTADLNPDNIIKVRDSIVKKYIPGPIDGSYMTTDKEFITPIFETLPKFPAGYAVETRGLWNVVGDFMAGPFVSYSIVDPTSSKIITAEGWVYYPNKDKRDLLRQQESILYSLKFVE
;
A
#
# COMPACT_ATOMS: atom_id res chain seq x y z
N MET A 1 -5.03 13.22 2.08
CA MET A 1 -5.86 12.06 1.71
C MET A 1 -7.15 12.08 2.54
N ASN A 2 -8.28 11.93 1.89
CA ASN A 2 -9.59 12.01 2.53
C ASN A 2 -10.08 10.62 2.93
N VAL A 3 -9.82 10.23 4.15
CA VAL A 3 -10.21 8.92 4.68
C VAL A 3 -11.63 9.01 5.27
N PRO A 4 -12.57 8.15 4.86
CA PRO A 4 -13.93 8.17 5.39
C PRO A 4 -14.01 7.69 6.84
N GLU A 5 -15.18 7.88 7.46
CA GLU A 5 -15.46 7.35 8.79
C GLU A 5 -15.31 5.82 8.84
N GLY A 6 -15.04 5.29 10.01
CA GLY A 6 -14.85 3.85 10.24
C GLY A 6 -13.40 3.39 10.19
N TYR A 7 -12.48 4.25 9.77
CA TYR A 7 -11.05 3.97 9.83
C TYR A 7 -10.43 4.53 11.12
N PHE A 8 -9.43 3.82 11.63
CA PHE A 8 -8.65 4.27 12.78
C PHE A 8 -7.14 4.08 12.51
N ILE A 9 -6.32 4.88 13.18
CA ILE A 9 -4.87 4.79 13.05
C ILE A 9 -4.39 3.65 13.96
N GLY A 10 -3.81 2.61 13.36
CA GLY A 10 -3.21 1.49 14.09
C GLY A 10 -1.76 1.75 14.46
N ILE A 11 -0.98 2.32 13.55
CA ILE A 11 0.44 2.67 13.75
C ILE A 11 0.69 4.04 13.12
N ASP A 12 1.45 4.88 13.81
CA ASP A 12 1.95 6.15 13.30
C ASP A 12 3.32 6.41 13.92
N GLU A 13 4.38 5.94 13.26
CA GLU A 13 5.75 6.06 13.77
C GLU A 13 6.80 5.94 12.66
N ASN A 14 7.92 6.61 12.83
CA ASN A 14 9.12 6.44 11.99
C ASN A 14 8.86 6.61 10.48
N GLY A 15 7.97 7.53 10.10
CA GLY A 15 7.61 7.73 8.69
C GLY A 15 6.73 6.61 8.11
N PHE A 16 6.07 5.84 8.97
CA PHE A 16 5.12 4.80 8.59
C PHE A 16 3.77 5.04 9.30
N MET A 17 2.68 4.92 8.55
CA MET A 17 1.32 4.99 9.08
C MET A 17 0.49 3.82 8.55
N TRP A 18 -0.25 3.18 9.44
CA TRP A 18 -1.20 2.11 9.11
C TRP A 18 -2.59 2.52 9.58
N ILE A 19 -3.51 2.64 8.63
CA ILE A 19 -4.90 3.06 8.86
C ILE A 19 -5.80 1.88 8.53
N ARG A 20 -6.69 1.50 9.45
CA ARG A 20 -7.45 0.25 9.38
C ARG A 20 -8.94 0.49 9.47
N ASN A 21 -9.70 -0.34 8.76
CA ASN A 21 -11.15 -0.51 8.93
C ASN A 21 -11.44 -2.00 9.07
N GLU A 22 -11.71 -2.44 10.29
CA GLU A 22 -11.98 -3.84 10.62
C GLU A 22 -13.48 -4.04 10.75
N GLN A 23 -14.02 -5.00 9.99
CA GLN A 23 -15.40 -5.45 10.06
C GLN A 23 -15.42 -6.96 10.28
N ASP A 24 -16.59 -7.53 10.64
CA ASP A 24 -16.68 -8.95 11.00
C ASP A 24 -16.22 -9.89 9.88
N ASP A 25 -16.53 -9.56 8.64
CA ASP A 25 -16.30 -10.41 7.47
C ASP A 25 -15.21 -9.89 6.52
N LYS A 26 -14.71 -8.68 6.73
CA LYS A 26 -13.72 -8.05 5.86
C LYS A 26 -12.86 -7.03 6.60
N SER A 27 -11.67 -6.84 6.08
CA SER A 27 -10.75 -5.80 6.55
C SER A 27 -10.27 -4.98 5.37
N MET A 28 -10.18 -3.68 5.55
CA MET A 28 -9.59 -2.76 4.58
C MET A 28 -8.54 -1.92 5.30
N ALA A 29 -7.48 -1.63 4.61
CA ALA A 29 -6.42 -0.82 5.21
C ALA A 29 -5.74 0.07 4.19
N PHE A 30 -5.16 1.13 4.71
CA PHE A 30 -4.17 1.94 4.01
C PHE A 30 -2.87 1.91 4.79
N MET A 31 -1.77 1.97 4.07
CA MET A 31 -0.49 2.32 4.66
C MET A 31 0.16 3.44 3.87
N ILE A 32 0.90 4.27 4.56
CA ILE A 32 1.69 5.33 3.97
C ILE A 32 3.07 5.26 4.57
N TYR A 33 4.08 5.29 3.72
CA TYR A 33 5.48 5.37 4.18
C TYR A 33 6.31 6.26 3.28
N GLU A 34 7.38 6.80 3.84
CA GLU A 34 8.27 7.69 3.14
C GLU A 34 9.69 7.14 3.07
N LEU A 35 10.35 7.45 1.96
CA LEU A 35 11.72 7.05 1.66
C LEU A 35 12.46 8.24 1.04
N PRO A 36 13.79 8.34 1.24
CA PRO A 36 14.58 9.29 0.49
C PRO A 36 14.49 9.01 -1.02
N TYR A 37 14.34 10.04 -1.82
CA TYR A 37 14.45 9.96 -3.27
C TYR A 37 15.85 10.39 -3.70
N LYS A 38 16.57 9.51 -4.35
CA LYS A 38 17.92 9.74 -4.84
C LYS A 38 17.97 9.90 -6.35
N ASP A 39 17.37 8.94 -7.06
CA ASP A 39 17.30 8.93 -8.53
C ASP A 39 16.15 8.05 -9.01
N THR A 40 15.96 7.96 -10.33
CA THR A 40 14.86 7.21 -10.94
C THR A 40 14.92 5.70 -10.67
N ALA A 41 16.08 5.15 -10.32
CA ALA A 41 16.20 3.73 -9.97
C ALA A 41 15.43 3.38 -8.69
N ASP A 42 15.18 4.36 -7.82
CA ASP A 42 14.36 4.16 -6.62
C ASP A 42 12.91 3.80 -6.96
N LEU A 43 12.45 4.14 -8.16
CA LEU A 43 11.10 3.84 -8.67
C LEU A 43 11.05 2.63 -9.59
N ASN A 44 12.13 1.89 -9.71
CA ASN A 44 12.13 0.70 -10.54
C ASN A 44 11.30 -0.42 -9.88
N PRO A 45 10.61 -1.27 -10.67
CA PRO A 45 9.73 -2.31 -10.14
C PRO A 45 10.34 -3.20 -9.07
N ASP A 46 11.54 -3.70 -9.28
CA ASP A 46 12.19 -4.59 -8.32
C ASP A 46 12.47 -3.88 -6.99
N ASN A 47 12.87 -2.62 -7.05
CA ASN A 47 13.11 -1.83 -5.84
C ASN A 47 11.82 -1.51 -5.09
N ILE A 48 10.75 -1.17 -5.80
CA ILE A 48 9.44 -0.91 -5.20
C ILE A 48 8.97 -2.12 -4.40
N ILE A 49 9.04 -3.32 -4.99
CA ILE A 49 8.62 -4.56 -4.31
C ILE A 49 9.55 -4.91 -3.15
N LYS A 50 10.85 -4.78 -3.33
CA LYS A 50 11.83 -5.04 -2.26
C LYS A 50 11.58 -4.16 -1.04
N VAL A 51 11.36 -2.88 -1.26
CA VAL A 51 11.07 -1.93 -0.18
C VAL A 51 9.73 -2.25 0.46
N ARG A 52 8.68 -2.48 -0.35
CA ARG A 52 7.36 -2.86 0.17
C ARG A 52 7.46 -4.07 1.08
N ASP A 53 8.11 -5.13 0.63
CA ASP A 53 8.24 -6.38 1.41
C ASP A 53 8.96 -6.15 2.74
N SER A 54 9.98 -5.30 2.75
CA SER A 54 10.70 -4.98 4.01
C SER A 54 9.83 -4.18 4.97
N ILE A 55 9.04 -3.23 4.47
CA ILE A 55 8.13 -2.40 5.26
C ILE A 55 7.00 -3.25 5.86
N VAL A 56 6.31 -4.06 5.04
CA VAL A 56 5.19 -4.85 5.54
C VAL A 56 5.64 -5.98 6.48
N LYS A 57 6.80 -6.54 6.25
CA LYS A 57 7.38 -7.52 7.19
C LYS A 57 7.65 -6.90 8.56
N LYS A 58 8.11 -5.67 8.58
CA LYS A 58 8.43 -4.95 9.84
C LYS A 58 7.18 -4.52 10.59
N TYR A 59 6.16 -4.00 9.89
CA TYR A 59 5.04 -3.30 10.52
C TYR A 59 3.71 -4.05 10.47
N ILE A 60 3.54 -5.01 9.57
CA ILE A 60 2.26 -5.72 9.36
C ILE A 60 2.43 -7.19 9.72
N PRO A 61 2.34 -7.55 11.02
CA PRO A 61 2.37 -8.96 11.42
C PRO A 61 1.08 -9.65 10.99
N GLY A 62 1.18 -10.95 10.71
CA GLY A 62 0.01 -11.79 10.53
C GLY A 62 -0.63 -12.21 11.86
N PRO A 63 -1.80 -12.87 11.82
CA PRO A 63 -2.51 -13.30 13.03
C PRO A 63 -1.78 -14.39 13.83
N ILE A 64 -1.00 -15.21 13.15
CA ILE A 64 -0.22 -16.28 13.79
C ILE A 64 1.15 -15.71 14.18
N ASP A 65 1.63 -16.08 15.36
CA ASP A 65 2.94 -15.64 15.86
C ASP A 65 4.05 -15.99 14.87
N GLY A 66 4.88 -14.99 14.54
CA GLY A 66 5.93 -15.10 13.54
C GLY A 66 5.49 -14.97 12.08
N SER A 67 4.19 -14.88 11.81
CA SER A 67 3.67 -14.63 10.46
C SER A 67 3.78 -13.15 10.08
N TYR A 68 3.90 -12.88 8.79
CA TYR A 68 4.03 -11.50 8.27
C TYR A 68 3.54 -11.39 6.83
N MET A 69 3.14 -10.18 6.45
CA MET A 69 2.71 -9.88 5.09
C MET A 69 3.91 -9.81 4.13
N THR A 70 3.65 -10.21 2.89
CA THR A 70 4.58 -10.08 1.77
C THR A 70 3.80 -9.85 0.46
N THR A 71 4.51 -9.62 -0.63
CA THR A 71 3.93 -9.56 -1.98
C THR A 71 3.92 -10.95 -2.59
N ASP A 72 2.79 -11.38 -3.13
CA ASP A 72 2.71 -12.61 -3.92
C ASP A 72 3.47 -12.43 -5.25
N LYS A 73 4.33 -13.39 -5.58
CA LYS A 73 5.12 -13.41 -6.82
C LYS A 73 4.92 -14.69 -7.62
N GLU A 74 4.18 -15.64 -7.05
CA GLU A 74 3.99 -16.98 -7.65
C GLU A 74 2.72 -17.05 -8.50
N PHE A 75 1.60 -16.57 -7.98
CA PHE A 75 0.30 -16.67 -8.66
C PHE A 75 0.03 -15.48 -9.57
N ILE A 76 0.37 -14.28 -9.13
CA ILE A 76 0.19 -13.05 -9.91
C ILE A 76 1.45 -12.21 -9.83
N THR A 77 2.06 -11.95 -10.97
CA THR A 77 3.16 -10.98 -11.07
C THR A 77 2.60 -9.57 -10.90
N PRO A 78 3.15 -8.77 -10.00
CA PRO A 78 2.73 -7.36 -9.86
C PRO A 78 2.84 -6.58 -11.17
N ILE A 79 1.88 -5.71 -11.42
CA ILE A 79 1.80 -4.87 -12.61
C ILE A 79 2.13 -3.44 -12.23
N PHE A 80 2.94 -2.76 -13.06
CA PHE A 80 3.41 -1.41 -12.82
C PHE A 80 3.00 -0.50 -13.97
N GLU A 81 2.58 0.73 -13.61
CA GLU A 81 2.24 1.76 -14.59
C GLU A 81 2.74 3.11 -14.09
N THR A 82 3.41 3.87 -14.98
CA THR A 82 3.80 5.24 -14.66
C THR A 82 2.61 6.18 -14.87
N LEU A 83 2.37 7.05 -13.89
CA LEU A 83 1.29 8.03 -13.89
C LEU A 83 1.88 9.44 -13.75
N PRO A 84 2.34 10.07 -14.86
CA PRO A 84 2.97 11.39 -14.77
C PRO A 84 2.03 12.50 -14.29
N LYS A 85 0.72 12.28 -14.42
CA LYS A 85 -0.32 13.25 -14.06
C LYS A 85 -1.15 12.82 -12.85
N PHE A 86 -0.61 11.97 -11.98
CA PHE A 86 -1.27 11.65 -10.73
C PHE A 86 -1.48 12.94 -9.92
N PRO A 87 -2.62 13.11 -9.23
CA PRO A 87 -2.96 14.40 -8.60
C PRO A 87 -1.89 14.97 -7.66
N ALA A 88 -1.19 14.09 -6.92
CA ALA A 88 -0.14 14.53 -5.99
C ALA A 88 1.24 14.74 -6.65
N GLY A 89 1.44 14.32 -7.91
CA GLY A 89 2.70 14.43 -8.63
C GLY A 89 3.04 13.20 -9.46
N TYR A 90 4.26 13.10 -9.95
CA TYR A 90 4.71 11.92 -10.70
C TYR A 90 4.63 10.67 -9.81
N ALA A 91 3.94 9.65 -10.26
CA ALA A 91 3.75 8.42 -9.51
C ALA A 91 3.97 7.17 -10.35
N VAL A 92 4.33 6.08 -9.66
CA VAL A 92 4.29 4.73 -10.23
C VAL A 92 3.20 3.97 -9.48
N GLU A 93 2.20 3.48 -10.22
CA GLU A 93 1.17 2.59 -9.70
C GLU A 93 1.66 1.16 -9.69
N THR A 94 1.43 0.46 -8.60
CA THR A 94 1.69 -0.98 -8.48
C THR A 94 0.40 -1.69 -8.10
N ARG A 95 0.02 -2.73 -8.84
CA ARG A 95 -1.11 -3.59 -8.54
C ARG A 95 -0.64 -5.02 -8.38
N GLY A 96 -1.09 -5.70 -7.34
CA GLY A 96 -0.73 -7.07 -7.10
C GLY A 96 -1.58 -7.72 -6.02
N LEU A 97 -1.08 -8.86 -5.55
CA LEU A 97 -1.66 -9.56 -4.41
C LEU A 97 -0.67 -9.54 -3.24
N TRP A 98 -1.20 -9.34 -2.05
CA TRP A 98 -0.48 -9.60 -0.81
C TRP A 98 -0.87 -10.99 -0.30
N ASN A 99 0.04 -11.63 0.41
CA ASN A 99 -0.23 -12.84 1.18
C ASN A 99 0.55 -12.81 2.50
N VAL A 100 0.22 -13.73 3.37
CA VAL A 100 0.87 -13.85 4.68
C VAL A 100 1.74 -15.10 4.69
N VAL A 101 3.02 -14.92 5.01
CA VAL A 101 3.94 -16.04 5.25
C VAL A 101 3.60 -16.65 6.61
N GLY A 102 3.27 -17.92 6.64
CA GLY A 102 2.89 -18.64 7.86
C GLY A 102 1.40 -18.68 8.16
N ASP A 103 0.56 -18.17 7.27
CA ASP A 103 -0.90 -18.25 7.38
C ASP A 103 -1.54 -18.26 5.97
N PHE A 104 -2.82 -18.60 5.90
CA PHE A 104 -3.59 -18.65 4.66
C PHE A 104 -4.44 -17.37 4.48
N MET A 105 -3.78 -16.25 4.31
CA MET A 105 -4.43 -14.97 4.05
C MET A 105 -3.84 -14.35 2.80
N ALA A 106 -4.69 -13.82 1.94
CA ALA A 106 -4.29 -13.11 0.73
C ALA A 106 -5.38 -12.13 0.29
N GLY A 107 -5.01 -11.16 -0.53
CA GLY A 107 -5.92 -10.21 -1.12
C GLY A 107 -5.23 -9.25 -2.07
N PRO A 108 -6.01 -8.41 -2.76
CA PRO A 108 -5.46 -7.44 -3.68
C PRO A 108 -4.93 -6.20 -2.96
N PHE A 109 -3.96 -5.55 -3.59
CA PHE A 109 -3.51 -4.22 -3.21
C PHE A 109 -3.30 -3.33 -4.43
N VAL A 110 -3.37 -2.03 -4.21
CA VAL A 110 -2.95 -1.01 -5.15
C VAL A 110 -2.12 0.03 -4.40
N SER A 111 -0.97 0.37 -4.94
CA SER A 111 -0.09 1.37 -4.33
C SER A 111 0.35 2.43 -5.35
N TYR A 112 0.64 3.62 -4.83
CA TYR A 112 1.19 4.73 -5.59
C TYR A 112 2.45 5.20 -4.91
N SER A 113 3.57 5.06 -5.61
CA SER A 113 4.87 5.60 -5.17
C SER A 113 5.07 6.94 -5.85
N ILE A 114 4.97 8.02 -5.08
CA ILE A 114 4.83 9.39 -5.56
C ILE A 114 6.09 10.18 -5.19
N VAL A 115 6.68 10.84 -6.17
CA VAL A 115 7.82 11.74 -5.92
C VAL A 115 7.29 13.07 -5.38
N ASP A 116 7.72 13.43 -4.19
CA ASP A 116 7.50 14.78 -3.65
C ASP A 116 8.67 15.67 -4.06
N PRO A 117 8.44 16.61 -5.00
CA PRO A 117 9.54 17.42 -5.53
C PRO A 117 10.08 18.44 -4.51
N THR A 118 9.34 18.74 -3.46
CA THR A 118 9.74 19.73 -2.46
C THR A 118 10.59 19.15 -1.35
N SER A 119 10.39 17.89 -0.99
CA SER A 119 11.07 17.25 0.14
C SER A 119 12.17 16.25 -0.26
N SER A 120 12.33 15.98 -1.56
CA SER A 120 13.22 14.93 -2.06
C SER A 120 12.93 13.56 -1.45
N LYS A 121 11.64 13.23 -1.38
CA LYS A 121 11.15 11.97 -0.84
C LYS A 121 10.25 11.26 -1.84
N ILE A 122 10.18 9.95 -1.71
CA ILE A 122 9.12 9.14 -2.27
C ILE A 122 8.12 8.88 -1.15
N ILE A 123 6.86 9.23 -1.38
CA ILE A 123 5.75 8.87 -0.51
C ILE A 123 4.99 7.74 -1.19
N THR A 124 4.93 6.59 -0.54
CA THR A 124 4.12 5.47 -1.03
C THR A 124 2.86 5.36 -0.20
N ALA A 125 1.72 5.41 -0.88
CA ALA A 125 0.40 5.22 -0.29
C ALA A 125 -0.23 3.99 -0.93
N GLU A 126 -0.67 3.05 -0.10
CA GLU A 126 -1.22 1.77 -0.54
C GLU A 126 -2.54 1.47 0.14
N GLY A 127 -3.46 0.87 -0.62
CA GLY A 127 -4.68 0.29 -0.09
C GLY A 127 -4.73 -1.21 -0.35
N TRP A 128 -5.22 -1.98 0.61
CA TRP A 128 -5.47 -3.40 0.44
C TRP A 128 -6.79 -3.83 1.07
N VAL A 129 -7.29 -4.98 0.58
CA VAL A 129 -8.56 -5.56 1.01
C VAL A 129 -8.33 -7.01 1.40
N TYR A 130 -8.92 -7.41 2.55
CA TYR A 130 -9.11 -8.80 2.92
C TYR A 130 -10.61 -9.09 2.99
N TYR A 131 -11.10 -9.91 2.09
CA TYR A 131 -12.51 -10.29 2.01
C TYR A 131 -12.63 -11.68 1.39
N PRO A 132 -12.33 -12.75 2.15
CA PRO A 132 -12.19 -14.09 1.61
C PRO A 132 -13.47 -14.58 0.95
N ASN A 133 -13.31 -15.22 -0.21
CA ASN A 133 -14.38 -15.82 -1.02
C ASN A 133 -15.45 -14.83 -1.52
N LYS A 134 -15.14 -13.54 -1.56
CA LYS A 134 -16.04 -12.49 -2.04
C LYS A 134 -15.34 -11.63 -3.09
N ASP A 135 -16.13 -10.98 -3.93
CA ASP A 135 -15.65 -10.00 -4.89
C ASP A 135 -15.13 -8.76 -4.15
N LYS A 136 -13.91 -8.34 -4.48
CA LYS A 136 -13.21 -7.24 -3.82
C LYS A 136 -13.07 -6.00 -4.70
N ARG A 137 -13.54 -6.08 -5.93
CA ARG A 137 -13.34 -5.05 -6.96
C ARG A 137 -13.86 -3.68 -6.53
N ASP A 138 -15.07 -3.62 -6.00
CA ASP A 138 -15.69 -2.35 -5.60
C ASP A 138 -14.99 -1.74 -4.37
N LEU A 139 -14.56 -2.58 -3.44
CA LEU A 139 -13.81 -2.13 -2.26
C LEU A 139 -12.45 -1.55 -2.67
N LEU A 140 -11.75 -2.21 -3.59
CA LEU A 140 -10.46 -1.73 -4.07
C LEU A 140 -10.61 -0.42 -4.85
N ARG A 141 -11.68 -0.27 -5.65
CA ARG A 141 -11.99 0.98 -6.35
C ARG A 141 -12.26 2.14 -5.40
N GLN A 142 -12.96 1.90 -4.30
CA GLN A 142 -13.16 2.90 -3.25
C GLN A 142 -11.81 3.34 -2.69
N GLN A 143 -10.91 2.39 -2.43
CA GLN A 143 -9.56 2.72 -1.94
C GLN A 143 -8.77 3.53 -2.96
N GLU A 144 -8.85 3.20 -4.24
CA GLU A 144 -8.23 4.00 -5.30
C GLU A 144 -8.71 5.45 -5.27
N SER A 145 -10.02 5.67 -5.15
CA SER A 145 -10.59 7.02 -5.05
C SER A 145 -10.03 7.79 -3.86
N ILE A 146 -9.89 7.14 -2.73
CA ILE A 146 -9.32 7.74 -1.52
C ILE A 146 -7.85 8.08 -1.74
N LEU A 147 -7.08 7.18 -2.34
CA LEU A 147 -5.66 7.39 -2.65
C LEU A 147 -5.46 8.54 -3.64
N TYR A 148 -6.36 8.70 -4.62
CA TYR A 148 -6.32 9.82 -5.55
C TYR A 148 -6.61 11.17 -4.89
N SER A 149 -7.16 11.19 -3.69
CA SER A 149 -7.37 12.41 -2.91
C SER A 149 -6.13 12.86 -2.12
N LEU A 150 -5.03 12.11 -2.19
CA LEU A 150 -3.79 12.45 -1.51
C LEU A 150 -3.23 13.76 -2.05
N LYS A 151 -2.83 14.64 -1.14
CA LYS A 151 -2.16 15.91 -1.46
C LYS A 151 -1.03 16.13 -0.47
N PHE A 152 0.04 16.70 -0.95
CA PHE A 152 1.10 17.16 -0.05
C PHE A 152 0.70 18.50 0.55
N VAL A 153 0.96 18.66 1.83
CA VAL A 153 0.71 19.91 2.56
C VAL A 153 2.00 20.72 2.52
N GLU A 154 1.88 21.95 2.03
CA GLU A 154 2.99 22.90 1.99
C GLU A 154 3.28 23.53 3.36
#